data_03699cd6942ff1e8d5d27ccf747f2e67
#
_entry.id   03699cd6942ff1e8d5d27ccf747f2e67
#
_cell.length_a   1.000
_cell.length_b   1.000
_cell.length_c   1.000
_cell.angle_alpha   90.00
_cell.angle_beta   90.00
_cell.angle_gamma   90.00
#
_symmetry.space_group_name_H-M   'P 1'
#
loop_
_entity.id
_entity.type
_entity.pdbx_description
1 polymer ?
#
loop_
_entity_poly.entity_id
_entity_poly.type
_entity_poly.pdbx_seq_one_letter_code
_entity_poly.pdbx_strand_id
1 'polypeptide(L)'
;MVVALNMFDEFEQSKSELNIKLLSQLLDIPMVPTVGRVARGVSELFDAVVHLAENPSTSDRDIKIPYGSILEPSIESLTQKIEERLPLAKQLPARYIAVKLLEKDPEMEQTTAHFGEKGGFILSAVRYELDKMKPSLGEQDTETLITDRRYGYIAGALRETLRPHKSIVRTKTDRIDRLLINPIA
;
A
#
# COMPACT_ATOMS: atom_id res chain seq x y z
N MET A 1 -11.67 1.62 -2.32
CA MET A 1 -11.18 1.65 -0.91
C MET A 1 -11.32 3.06 -0.36
N VAL A 2 -11.72 3.23 0.92
CA VAL A 2 -11.72 4.52 1.63
C VAL A 2 -10.85 4.36 2.88
N VAL A 3 -10.09 5.36 3.25
CA VAL A 3 -9.22 5.34 4.43
C VAL A 3 -9.79 6.26 5.51
N ALA A 4 -10.03 5.72 6.70
CA ALA A 4 -10.32 6.48 7.90
C ALA A 4 -9.01 6.85 8.61
N LEU A 5 -8.70 8.13 8.70
CA LEU A 5 -7.60 8.63 9.52
C LEU A 5 -8.10 8.79 10.95
N ASN A 6 -8.07 7.69 11.70
CA ASN A 6 -8.62 7.67 13.06
C ASN A 6 -7.67 8.32 14.08
N MET A 7 -8.21 8.61 15.28
CA MET A 7 -7.50 9.35 16.34
C MET A 7 -6.99 10.72 15.86
N PHE A 8 -7.74 11.35 14.95
CA PHE A 8 -7.30 12.60 14.33
C PHE A 8 -7.20 13.75 15.33
N ASP A 9 -7.90 13.69 16.46
CA ASP A 9 -7.78 14.62 17.59
C ASP A 9 -6.38 14.61 18.23
N GLU A 10 -5.72 13.47 18.29
CA GLU A 10 -4.33 13.38 18.77
C GLU A 10 -3.36 14.02 17.78
N PHE A 11 -3.60 13.83 16.50
CA PHE A 11 -2.84 14.50 15.45
C PHE A 11 -3.00 16.03 15.51
N GLU A 12 -4.23 16.54 15.68
CA GLU A 12 -4.52 17.98 15.87
C GLU A 12 -3.78 18.55 17.08
N GLN A 13 -3.72 17.81 18.19
CA GLN A 13 -2.98 18.22 19.39
C GLN A 13 -1.47 18.32 19.15
N SER A 14 -0.92 17.57 18.20
CA SER A 14 0.50 17.63 17.84
C SER A 14 0.89 18.95 17.18
N LYS A 15 -0.10 19.78 16.79
CA LYS A 15 0.09 21.01 16.00
C LYS A 15 0.77 20.80 14.65
N SER A 16 0.84 19.57 14.18
CA SER A 16 1.28 19.23 12.84
C SER A 16 0.15 19.49 11.85
N GLU A 17 0.49 19.81 10.61
CA GLU A 17 -0.48 20.06 9.55
C GLU A 17 -0.40 18.93 8.51
N LEU A 18 -1.54 18.38 8.12
CA LEU A 18 -1.64 17.39 7.05
C LEU A 18 -2.60 17.90 5.97
N ASN A 19 -2.11 18.06 4.74
CA ASN A 19 -2.96 18.34 3.61
C ASN A 19 -3.62 17.03 3.13
N ILE A 20 -4.74 16.66 3.78
CA ILE A 20 -5.47 15.42 3.50
C ILE A 20 -5.95 15.37 2.05
N LYS A 21 -6.40 16.52 1.50
CA LYS A 21 -6.89 16.59 0.12
C LYS A 21 -5.78 16.24 -0.88
N LEU A 22 -4.59 16.82 -0.70
CA LEU A 22 -3.44 16.52 -1.56
C LEU A 22 -2.97 15.08 -1.37
N LEU A 23 -2.93 14.58 -0.13
CA LEU A 23 -2.55 13.19 0.16
C LEU A 23 -3.54 12.22 -0.49
N SER A 24 -4.84 12.48 -0.38
CA SER A 24 -5.88 11.71 -1.04
C SER A 24 -5.71 11.71 -2.57
N GLN A 25 -5.34 12.85 -3.17
CA GLN A 25 -5.08 12.95 -4.60
C GLN A 25 -3.81 12.21 -5.03
N LEU A 26 -2.73 12.30 -4.25
CA LEU A 26 -1.46 11.61 -4.55
C LEU A 26 -1.58 10.08 -4.44
N LEU A 27 -2.40 9.61 -3.50
CA LEU A 27 -2.60 8.18 -3.29
C LEU A 27 -3.85 7.63 -4.01
N ASP A 28 -4.65 8.51 -4.66
CA ASP A 28 -5.95 8.21 -5.28
C ASP A 28 -6.90 7.42 -4.37
N ILE A 29 -6.88 7.74 -3.09
CA ILE A 29 -7.69 7.08 -2.08
C ILE A 29 -8.42 8.15 -1.28
N PRO A 30 -9.77 8.14 -1.26
CA PRO A 30 -10.53 9.02 -0.38
C PRO A 30 -10.12 8.81 1.08
N MET A 31 -9.81 9.90 1.78
CA MET A 31 -9.38 9.89 3.16
C MET A 31 -10.27 10.77 4.01
N VAL A 32 -10.76 10.25 5.12
CA VAL A 32 -11.65 10.96 6.03
C VAL A 32 -11.05 10.97 7.43
N PRO A 33 -10.80 12.16 8.02
CA PRO A 33 -10.38 12.24 9.41
C PRO A 33 -11.52 11.84 10.35
N THR A 34 -11.22 10.95 11.29
CA THR A 34 -12.21 10.43 12.22
C THR A 34 -11.72 10.43 13.65
N VAL A 35 -12.67 10.51 14.61
CA VAL A 35 -12.43 10.29 16.04
C VAL A 35 -13.50 9.33 16.54
N GLY A 36 -13.21 8.04 16.51
CA GLY A 36 -14.20 6.99 16.75
C GLY A 36 -14.89 7.08 18.11
N ARG A 37 -14.17 7.48 19.18
CA ARG A 37 -14.73 7.60 20.55
C ARG A 37 -15.85 8.62 20.67
N VAL A 38 -15.93 9.62 19.79
CA VAL A 38 -16.97 10.68 19.78
C VAL A 38 -17.75 10.72 18.47
N ALA A 39 -17.59 9.71 17.63
CA ALA A 39 -18.25 9.56 16.33
C ALA A 39 -18.01 10.74 15.35
N ARG A 40 -16.98 11.59 15.57
CA ARG A 40 -16.63 12.67 14.64
C ARG A 40 -16.08 12.08 13.35
N GLY A 41 -16.59 12.53 12.18
CA GLY A 41 -16.16 12.08 10.87
C GLY A 41 -16.74 10.72 10.44
N VAL A 42 -17.60 10.08 11.27
CA VAL A 42 -18.16 8.76 10.93
C VAL A 42 -19.21 8.87 9.83
N SER A 43 -20.06 9.91 9.85
CA SER A 43 -21.05 10.14 8.79
C SER A 43 -20.36 10.40 7.45
N GLU A 44 -19.35 11.27 7.44
CA GLU A 44 -18.56 11.61 6.26
C GLU A 44 -17.81 10.38 5.71
N LEU A 45 -17.38 9.47 6.59
CA LEU A 45 -16.77 8.21 6.17
C LEU A 45 -17.78 7.31 5.45
N PHE A 46 -19.00 7.18 5.97
CA PHE A 46 -20.06 6.42 5.31
C PHE A 46 -20.46 7.05 3.98
N ASP A 47 -20.62 8.38 3.92
CA ASP A 47 -20.94 9.10 2.69
C ASP A 47 -19.86 8.85 1.62
N ALA A 48 -18.57 8.88 2.00
CA ALA A 48 -17.47 8.57 1.10
C ALA A 48 -17.50 7.12 0.58
N VAL A 49 -17.89 6.16 1.43
CA VAL A 49 -18.04 4.75 1.04
C VAL A 49 -19.18 4.58 0.06
N VAL A 50 -20.35 5.16 0.35
CA VAL A 50 -21.54 5.09 -0.52
C VAL A 50 -21.23 5.75 -1.87
N HIS A 51 -20.65 6.96 -1.85
CA HIS A 51 -20.28 7.66 -3.07
C HIS A 51 -19.34 6.83 -3.97
N LEU A 52 -18.34 6.17 -3.38
CA LEU A 52 -17.42 5.31 -4.13
C LEU A 52 -18.10 4.04 -4.66
N ALA A 53 -19.07 3.48 -3.92
CA ALA A 53 -19.82 2.31 -4.35
C ALA A 53 -20.77 2.62 -5.51
N GLU A 54 -21.39 3.80 -5.50
CA GLU A 54 -22.28 4.27 -6.56
C GLU A 54 -21.54 4.76 -7.81
N ASN A 55 -20.27 5.19 -7.66
CA ASN A 55 -19.44 5.75 -8.73
C ASN A 55 -18.09 5.02 -8.83
N PRO A 56 -18.07 3.72 -9.17
CA PRO A 56 -16.84 2.94 -9.19
C PRO A 56 -15.81 3.45 -10.21
N SER A 57 -16.24 4.11 -11.28
CA SER A 57 -15.37 4.67 -12.32
C SER A 57 -14.63 5.97 -11.92
N THR A 58 -14.97 6.59 -10.79
CA THR A 58 -14.23 7.76 -10.31
C THR A 58 -12.88 7.41 -9.68
N SER A 59 -12.63 6.13 -9.40
CA SER A 59 -11.33 5.62 -8.92
C SER A 59 -10.44 5.06 -10.03
N ASP A 60 -10.76 5.33 -11.30
CA ASP A 60 -10.04 4.82 -12.48
C ASP A 60 -8.74 5.59 -12.81
N ARG A 61 -8.27 6.41 -11.90
CA ARG A 61 -6.87 6.83 -11.94
C ARG A 61 -6.04 5.66 -11.45
N ASP A 62 -5.55 4.90 -12.41
CA ASP A 62 -4.64 3.77 -12.21
C ASP A 62 -3.30 4.31 -11.63
N ILE A 63 -3.32 4.73 -10.35
CA ILE A 63 -2.07 5.12 -9.68
C ILE A 63 -1.20 3.89 -9.60
N LYS A 64 -0.29 3.81 -10.54
CA LYS A 64 0.74 2.77 -10.58
C LYS A 64 1.87 3.20 -9.67
N ILE A 65 2.00 2.57 -8.51
CA ILE A 65 3.25 2.69 -7.74
C ILE A 65 4.39 2.29 -8.67
N PRO A 66 5.39 3.18 -8.90
CA PRO A 66 6.53 2.85 -9.74
C PRO A 66 7.49 1.94 -8.96
N TYR A 67 7.57 0.68 -9.37
CA TYR A 67 8.46 -0.30 -8.73
C TYR A 67 9.91 -0.24 -9.26
N GLY A 68 10.18 0.62 -10.23
CA GLY A 68 11.52 0.87 -10.77
C GLY A 68 11.93 -0.09 -11.89
N SER A 69 13.08 0.20 -12.50
CA SER A 69 13.52 -0.44 -13.75
C SER A 69 13.81 -1.95 -13.64
N ILE A 70 14.03 -2.46 -12.43
CA ILE A 70 14.28 -3.89 -12.21
C ILE A 70 12.96 -4.68 -12.23
N LEU A 71 11.93 -4.18 -11.54
CA LEU A 71 10.66 -4.91 -11.36
C LEU A 71 9.64 -4.63 -12.46
N GLU A 72 9.56 -3.40 -12.98
CA GLU A 72 8.51 -3.01 -13.93
C GLU A 72 8.43 -3.89 -15.18
N PRO A 73 9.54 -4.26 -15.85
CA PRO A 73 9.46 -5.11 -17.03
C PRO A 73 8.86 -6.50 -16.73
N SER A 74 9.17 -7.05 -15.55
CA SER A 74 8.63 -8.35 -15.12
C SER A 74 7.16 -8.22 -14.68
N ILE A 75 6.79 -7.12 -14.02
CA ILE A 75 5.39 -6.84 -13.68
C ILE A 75 4.56 -6.70 -14.95
N GLU A 76 5.01 -5.96 -15.95
CA GLU A 76 4.31 -5.78 -17.22
C GLU A 76 4.15 -7.12 -17.96
N SER A 77 5.23 -7.90 -18.08
CA SER A 77 5.22 -9.21 -18.71
C SER A 77 4.23 -10.17 -18.05
N LEU A 78 4.20 -10.21 -16.71
CA LEU A 78 3.26 -11.05 -15.97
C LEU A 78 1.83 -10.53 -16.05
N THR A 79 1.62 -9.21 -15.98
CA THR A 79 0.30 -8.58 -16.09
C THR A 79 -0.38 -9.01 -17.39
N GLN A 80 0.32 -8.91 -18.53
CA GLN A 80 -0.21 -9.31 -19.82
C GLN A 80 -0.59 -10.81 -19.85
N LYS A 81 0.28 -11.70 -19.34
CA LYS A 81 0.00 -13.15 -19.31
C LYS A 81 -1.18 -13.49 -18.42
N ILE A 82 -1.34 -12.76 -17.30
CA ILE A 82 -2.44 -12.95 -16.36
C ILE A 82 -3.75 -12.50 -17.00
N GLU A 83 -3.79 -11.34 -17.66
CA GLU A 83 -4.98 -10.85 -18.38
C GLU A 83 -5.44 -11.82 -19.46
N GLU A 84 -4.51 -12.36 -20.23
CA GLU A 84 -4.82 -13.27 -21.33
C GLU A 84 -5.31 -14.65 -20.88
N ARG A 85 -4.82 -15.15 -19.75
CA ARG A 85 -4.95 -16.59 -19.42
C ARG A 85 -5.62 -16.90 -18.10
N LEU A 86 -5.53 -16.01 -17.09
CA LEU A 86 -5.99 -16.31 -15.75
C LEU A 86 -7.39 -15.73 -15.51
N PRO A 87 -8.42 -16.58 -15.25
CA PRO A 87 -9.78 -16.10 -14.99
C PRO A 87 -9.89 -15.17 -13.80
N LEU A 88 -8.93 -15.23 -12.85
CA LEU A 88 -8.85 -14.36 -11.68
C LEU A 88 -8.72 -12.87 -12.05
N ALA A 89 -8.17 -12.56 -13.24
CA ALA A 89 -8.07 -11.19 -13.76
C ALA A 89 -9.42 -10.48 -13.97
N LYS A 90 -10.53 -11.25 -13.98
CA LYS A 90 -11.89 -10.67 -13.98
C LYS A 90 -12.36 -10.20 -12.62
N GLN A 91 -11.70 -10.59 -11.54
CA GLN A 91 -12.05 -10.29 -10.15
C GLN A 91 -11.05 -9.36 -9.49
N LEU A 92 -9.78 -9.47 -9.85
CA LEU A 92 -8.68 -8.68 -9.29
C LEU A 92 -7.86 -8.06 -10.42
N PRO A 93 -7.32 -6.85 -10.27
CA PRO A 93 -6.42 -6.25 -11.25
C PRO A 93 -5.22 -7.15 -11.53
N ALA A 94 -4.94 -7.43 -12.80
CA ALA A 94 -3.85 -8.33 -13.19
C ALA A 94 -2.49 -7.87 -12.68
N ARG A 95 -2.24 -6.56 -12.67
CA ARG A 95 -1.02 -5.96 -12.10
C ARG A 95 -0.89 -6.25 -10.59
N TYR A 96 -2.00 -6.21 -9.85
CA TYR A 96 -2.00 -6.56 -8.44
C TYR A 96 -1.60 -8.02 -8.22
N ILE A 97 -2.18 -8.94 -9.02
CA ILE A 97 -1.85 -10.37 -8.99
C ILE A 97 -0.36 -10.57 -9.30
N ALA A 98 0.15 -9.90 -10.36
CA ALA A 98 1.56 -9.98 -10.75
C ALA A 98 2.51 -9.55 -9.63
N VAL A 99 2.23 -8.40 -8.99
CA VAL A 99 3.03 -7.89 -7.88
C VAL A 99 3.00 -8.84 -6.70
N LYS A 100 1.83 -9.36 -6.32
CA LYS A 100 1.67 -10.32 -5.22
C LYS A 100 2.44 -11.63 -5.46
N LEU A 101 2.41 -12.13 -6.70
CA LEU A 101 3.19 -13.33 -7.07
C LEU A 101 4.71 -13.07 -7.04
N LEU A 102 5.16 -11.87 -7.43
CA LEU A 102 6.58 -11.48 -7.31
C LEU A 102 7.02 -11.26 -5.85
N GLU A 103 6.10 -10.91 -4.96
CA GLU A 103 6.31 -10.89 -3.51
C GLU A 103 6.37 -12.30 -2.89
N LYS A 104 6.07 -13.34 -3.67
CA LYS A 104 5.93 -14.73 -3.19
C LYS A 104 4.84 -14.86 -2.12
N ASP A 105 3.74 -14.13 -2.29
CA ASP A 105 2.59 -14.19 -1.39
C ASP A 105 1.95 -15.58 -1.44
N PRO A 106 1.94 -16.34 -0.31
CA PRO A 106 1.52 -17.74 -0.33
C PRO A 106 0.03 -17.91 -0.66
N GLU A 107 -0.80 -16.97 -0.25
CA GLU A 107 -2.24 -17.01 -0.53
C GLU A 107 -2.50 -16.78 -2.01
N MET A 108 -1.79 -15.84 -2.64
CA MET A 108 -1.91 -15.59 -4.07
C MET A 108 -1.35 -16.75 -4.91
N GLU A 109 -0.25 -17.36 -4.49
CA GLU A 109 0.28 -18.56 -5.15
C GLU A 109 -0.71 -19.72 -5.10
N GLN A 110 -1.29 -20.00 -3.92
CA GLN A 110 -2.29 -21.02 -3.74
C GLN A 110 -3.55 -20.75 -4.56
N THR A 111 -4.06 -19.52 -4.53
CA THR A 111 -5.23 -19.09 -5.32
C THR A 111 -4.97 -19.28 -6.81
N THR A 112 -3.79 -18.89 -7.28
CA THR A 112 -3.40 -19.06 -8.68
C THR A 112 -3.32 -20.54 -9.06
N ALA A 113 -2.75 -21.39 -8.21
CA ALA A 113 -2.62 -22.82 -8.45
C ALA A 113 -3.99 -23.53 -8.60
N HIS A 114 -5.04 -23.06 -7.97
CA HIS A 114 -6.39 -23.62 -8.10
C HIS A 114 -6.95 -23.55 -9.53
N PHE A 115 -6.40 -22.70 -10.40
CA PHE A 115 -6.79 -22.63 -11.82
C PHE A 115 -6.15 -23.72 -12.72
N GLY A 116 -5.56 -24.76 -12.14
CA GLY A 116 -5.02 -25.91 -12.87
C GLY A 116 -3.92 -25.53 -13.87
N GLU A 117 -4.03 -25.98 -15.12
CA GLU A 117 -3.01 -25.70 -16.15
C GLU A 117 -2.75 -24.19 -16.35
N LYS A 118 -3.79 -23.36 -16.32
CA LYS A 118 -3.67 -21.91 -16.48
C LYS A 118 -2.88 -21.29 -15.33
N GLY A 119 -3.18 -21.71 -14.12
CA GLY A 119 -2.44 -21.29 -12.93
C GLY A 119 -0.99 -21.77 -12.95
N GLY A 120 -0.76 -23.04 -13.31
CA GLY A 120 0.56 -23.63 -13.46
C GLY A 120 1.44 -22.88 -14.49
N PHE A 121 0.83 -22.45 -15.60
CA PHE A 121 1.51 -21.60 -16.59
C PHE A 121 1.97 -20.27 -15.99
N ILE A 122 1.07 -19.57 -15.26
CA ILE A 122 1.41 -18.29 -14.62
C ILE A 122 2.50 -18.47 -13.56
N LEU A 123 2.40 -19.49 -12.70
CA LEU A 123 3.43 -19.76 -11.69
C LEU A 123 4.79 -20.10 -12.30
N SER A 124 4.80 -20.78 -13.45
CA SER A 124 6.04 -21.04 -14.20
C SER A 124 6.62 -19.74 -14.79
N ALA A 125 5.77 -18.85 -15.30
CA ALA A 125 6.20 -17.54 -15.79
C ALA A 125 6.76 -16.66 -14.63
N VAL A 126 6.16 -16.72 -13.45
CA VAL A 126 6.67 -16.02 -12.25
C VAL A 126 8.08 -16.52 -11.91
N ARG A 127 8.30 -17.82 -11.86
CA ARG A 127 9.63 -18.39 -11.58
C ARG A 127 10.66 -17.92 -12.61
N TYR A 128 10.30 -17.93 -13.89
CA TYR A 128 11.17 -17.43 -14.96
C TYR A 128 11.55 -15.95 -14.76
N GLU A 129 10.58 -15.08 -14.45
CA GLU A 129 10.86 -13.66 -14.21
C GLU A 129 11.70 -13.45 -12.94
N LEU A 130 11.46 -14.21 -11.87
CA LEU A 130 12.27 -14.18 -10.64
C LEU A 130 13.73 -14.58 -10.93
N ASP A 131 13.95 -15.66 -11.68
CA ASP A 131 15.30 -16.13 -12.05
C ASP A 131 16.03 -15.11 -12.92
N LYS A 132 15.34 -14.50 -13.87
CA LYS A 132 15.85 -13.44 -14.72
C LYS A 132 16.30 -12.19 -13.95
N MET A 133 15.61 -11.84 -12.85
CA MET A 133 15.93 -10.67 -12.02
C MET A 133 17.09 -10.92 -11.04
N LYS A 134 17.36 -12.17 -10.65
CA LYS A 134 18.40 -12.51 -9.66
C LYS A 134 19.74 -11.77 -9.84
N PRO A 135 20.32 -11.68 -11.06
CA PRO A 135 21.60 -10.99 -11.24
C PRO A 135 21.55 -9.50 -10.94
N SER A 136 20.36 -8.88 -11.09
CA SER A 136 20.16 -7.44 -10.88
C SER A 136 19.75 -7.09 -9.44
N LEU A 137 19.31 -8.07 -8.66
CA LEU A 137 18.89 -7.89 -7.26
C LEU A 137 20.07 -7.88 -6.27
N GLY A 138 21.21 -8.50 -6.64
CA GLY A 138 22.32 -8.68 -5.70
C GLY A 138 21.91 -9.57 -4.51
N GLU A 139 22.06 -9.05 -3.29
CA GLU A 139 21.67 -9.74 -2.06
C GLU A 139 20.20 -9.50 -1.64
N GLN A 140 19.51 -8.58 -2.32
CA GLN A 140 18.10 -8.27 -2.03
C GLN A 140 17.17 -9.31 -2.67
N ASP A 141 16.03 -9.56 -2.04
CA ASP A 141 14.93 -10.31 -2.64
C ASP A 141 13.85 -9.36 -3.22
N THR A 142 12.95 -9.92 -4.01
CA THR A 142 11.86 -9.15 -4.64
C THR A 142 10.86 -8.61 -3.63
N GLU A 143 10.59 -9.34 -2.54
CA GLU A 143 9.69 -8.94 -1.46
C GLU A 143 10.18 -7.66 -0.78
N THR A 144 11.44 -7.65 -0.36
CA THR A 144 12.09 -6.47 0.24
C THR A 144 12.07 -5.28 -0.73
N LEU A 145 12.45 -5.50 -2.01
CA LEU A 145 12.49 -4.43 -2.99
C LEU A 145 11.09 -3.83 -3.26
N ILE A 146 10.05 -4.65 -3.39
CA ILE A 146 8.67 -4.19 -3.57
C ILE A 146 8.20 -3.40 -2.35
N THR A 147 8.50 -3.89 -1.15
CA THR A 147 8.18 -3.23 0.12
C THR A 147 8.86 -1.87 0.23
N ASP A 148 10.14 -1.79 -0.07
CA ASP A 148 10.91 -0.53 -0.07
C ASP A 148 10.34 0.49 -1.06
N ARG A 149 9.92 0.06 -2.25
CA ARG A 149 9.29 0.95 -3.23
C ARG A 149 7.94 1.49 -2.75
N ARG A 150 7.12 0.64 -2.11
CA ARG A 150 5.86 1.09 -1.49
C ARG A 150 6.09 2.12 -0.40
N TYR A 151 7.00 1.83 0.52
CA TYR A 151 7.36 2.78 1.59
C TYR A 151 7.95 4.07 1.04
N GLY A 152 8.82 3.99 0.05
CA GLY A 152 9.39 5.17 -0.62
C GLY A 152 8.31 6.05 -1.27
N TYR A 153 7.31 5.44 -1.92
CA TYR A 153 6.20 6.16 -2.51
C TYR A 153 5.34 6.87 -1.46
N ILE A 154 4.98 6.16 -0.38
CA ILE A 154 4.21 6.72 0.74
C ILE A 154 5.00 7.84 1.43
N ALA A 155 6.28 7.62 1.70
CA ALA A 155 7.15 8.63 2.31
C ALA A 155 7.28 9.89 1.44
N GLY A 156 7.32 9.73 0.11
CA GLY A 156 7.27 10.83 -0.84
C GLY A 156 5.99 11.65 -0.70
N ALA A 157 4.83 10.99 -0.73
CA ALA A 157 3.53 11.62 -0.58
C ALA A 157 3.38 12.34 0.77
N LEU A 158 3.86 11.72 1.86
CA LEU A 158 3.84 12.33 3.19
C LEU A 158 4.76 13.55 3.28
N ARG A 159 5.93 13.52 2.65
CA ARG A 159 6.85 14.67 2.65
C ARG A 159 6.25 15.90 1.96
N GLU A 160 5.38 15.70 0.98
CA GLU A 160 4.68 16.78 0.28
C GLU A 160 3.46 17.31 1.06
N THR A 161 2.85 16.46 1.87
CA THR A 161 1.55 16.74 2.49
C THR A 161 1.60 16.99 3.98
N LEU A 162 2.62 16.49 4.68
CA LEU A 162 2.78 16.59 6.13
C LEU A 162 3.80 17.68 6.50
N ARG A 163 3.37 18.62 7.30
CA ARG A 163 4.24 19.63 7.94
C ARG A 163 4.33 19.34 9.44
N PRO A 164 5.36 18.62 9.88
CA PRO A 164 5.51 18.31 11.29
C PRO A 164 5.79 19.59 12.08
N HIS A 165 5.11 19.77 13.20
CA HIS A 165 5.41 20.86 14.12
C HIS A 165 6.73 20.55 14.86
N LYS A 166 7.72 21.44 14.76
CA LYS A 166 9.07 21.27 15.36
C LYS A 166 9.13 21.38 16.89
N SER A 167 8.04 21.35 17.60
CA SER A 167 8.10 21.27 19.05
C SER A 167 8.33 19.81 19.46
N ILE A 168 9.54 19.51 19.87
CA ILE A 168 9.84 18.33 20.70
C ILE A 168 9.18 18.58 22.07
N VAL A 169 7.85 18.51 22.13
CA VAL A 169 7.17 18.34 23.41
C VAL A 169 7.40 16.88 23.78
N ARG A 170 8.51 16.62 24.49
CA ARG A 170 8.70 15.35 25.18
C ARG A 170 7.52 15.17 26.11
N THR A 171 6.61 14.29 25.75
CA THR A 171 5.47 13.97 26.60
C THR A 171 5.98 13.39 27.93
N LYS A 172 5.19 13.55 28.99
CA LYS A 172 5.54 12.93 30.29
C LYS A 172 5.68 11.41 30.12
N THR A 173 4.95 10.83 29.20
CA THR A 173 4.98 9.40 28.81
C THR A 173 6.35 8.99 28.25
N ASP A 174 6.96 9.78 27.36
CA ASP A 174 8.30 9.48 26.83
C ASP A 174 9.38 9.48 27.94
N ARG A 175 9.18 10.25 29.01
CA ARG A 175 10.08 10.22 30.17
C ARG A 175 9.89 8.96 31.02
N ILE A 176 8.64 8.53 31.18
CA ILE A 176 8.29 7.31 31.93
C ILE A 176 8.78 6.07 31.18
N ASP A 177 8.52 5.99 29.87
CA ASP A 177 8.97 4.89 29.01
C ASP A 177 10.50 4.75 29.01
N ARG A 178 11.23 5.87 28.96
CA ARG A 178 12.70 5.84 29.06
C ARG A 178 13.19 5.35 30.43
N LEU A 179 12.43 5.62 31.47
CA LEU A 179 12.78 5.19 32.84
C LEU A 179 12.49 3.71 33.05
N LEU A 180 11.43 3.21 32.41
CA LEU A 180 11.02 1.80 32.49
C LEU A 180 11.83 0.87 31.56
N ILE A 181 12.33 1.40 30.43
CA ILE A 181 13.07 0.59 29.44
C ILE A 181 14.59 0.66 29.68
N ASN A 182 15.07 1.47 30.62
CA ASN A 182 16.51 1.56 30.90
C ASN A 182 16.96 0.38 31.78
N PRO A 183 17.77 -0.57 31.26
CA PRO A 183 18.16 -1.80 32.00
C PRO A 183 19.20 -1.55 33.11
N ILE A 184 19.45 -0.28 33.50
CA ILE A 184 20.39 0.13 34.54
C ILE A 184 19.64 0.99 35.56
N ALA A 185 18.62 0.41 36.20
CA ALA A 185 18.02 0.91 37.43
C ALA A 185 17.92 -0.25 38.42
#